data_0e0cf812498a6433654599ec29c30925
#
_entry.id   0e0cf812498a6433654599ec29c30925
#
_cell.length_a   1.000
_cell.length_b   1.000
_cell.length_c   1.000
_cell.angle_alpha   90.00
_cell.angle_beta   90.00
_cell.angle_gamma   90.00
#
_symmetry.space_group_name_H-M   'P 1'
#
loop_
_entity.id
_entity.type
_entity.pdbx_description
1 polymer ?
#
loop_
_entity_poly.entity_id
_entity_poly.type
_entity_poly.pdbx_seq_one_letter_code
_entity_poly.pdbx_strand_id
1 'polypeptide(L)'
;VATVSPDGSPRTRVLHPVWEFDGERLTGWVATSPGSPKATDLAHEPRVSLTYWSPDHDTCTAECTTAWEHGADQRAAGWRRFADAPAPVGYEPSIIPGWTSPDSESFGILRLEPFRLRVMPGSLMMAGVGELLRWKKA
;
A
#
# COMPACT_ATOMS: atom_id res chain seq x y z
N VAL A 1 0.39 4.85 -5.77
CA VAL A 1 -0.82 4.01 -5.62
C VAL A 1 -1.95 4.59 -6.44
N ALA A 2 -2.53 3.76 -7.30
CA ALA A 2 -3.67 4.12 -8.15
C ALA A 2 -4.98 3.52 -7.62
N THR A 3 -6.05 4.32 -7.67
CA THR A 3 -7.45 3.92 -7.43
C THR A 3 -8.29 4.29 -8.64
N VAL A 4 -9.52 3.81 -8.69
CA VAL A 4 -10.50 4.16 -9.72
C VAL A 4 -11.69 4.84 -9.04
N SER A 5 -12.00 6.05 -9.47
CA SER A 5 -13.16 6.79 -8.97
C SER A 5 -14.48 6.24 -9.52
N PRO A 6 -15.64 6.58 -8.91
CA PRO A 6 -16.95 6.09 -9.35
C PRO A 6 -17.30 6.41 -10.82
N ASP A 7 -16.70 7.45 -11.39
CA ASP A 7 -16.86 7.81 -12.82
C ASP A 7 -15.90 7.05 -13.75
N GLY A 8 -15.08 6.11 -13.20
CA GLY A 8 -14.11 5.33 -13.95
C GLY A 8 -12.75 6.01 -14.14
N SER A 9 -12.56 7.23 -13.64
CA SER A 9 -11.30 7.96 -13.79
C SER A 9 -10.20 7.38 -12.89
N PRO A 10 -9.00 7.07 -13.41
CA PRO A 10 -7.88 6.66 -12.60
C PRO A 10 -7.32 7.85 -11.80
N ARG A 11 -6.98 7.61 -10.53
CA ARG A 11 -6.39 8.61 -9.63
C ARG A 11 -5.14 8.05 -8.98
N THR A 12 -4.06 8.82 -8.94
CA THR A 12 -2.79 8.41 -8.34
C THR A 12 -2.37 9.33 -7.20
N ARG A 13 -1.66 8.78 -6.22
CA ARG A 13 -1.03 9.52 -5.12
C ARG A 13 0.14 8.72 -4.57
N VAL A 14 1.03 9.41 -3.85
CA VAL A 14 2.07 8.76 -3.07
C VAL A 14 1.46 8.26 -1.76
N LEU A 15 1.71 7.00 -1.43
CA LEU A 15 1.43 6.40 -0.13
C LEU A 15 2.66 5.58 0.29
N HIS A 16 2.75 5.28 1.59
CA HIS A 16 3.88 4.55 2.20
C HIS A 16 3.40 3.21 2.78
N PRO A 17 3.23 2.16 1.97
CA PRO A 17 2.89 0.86 2.51
C PRO A 17 4.06 0.24 3.29
N VAL A 18 3.75 -0.37 4.44
CA VAL A 18 4.61 -1.33 5.11
C VAL A 18 4.19 -2.72 4.66
N TRP A 19 5.16 -3.56 4.27
CA TRP A 19 4.90 -4.92 3.83
C TRP A 19 5.41 -5.93 4.84
N GLU A 20 4.59 -6.93 5.12
CA GLU A 20 4.89 -8.06 5.98
C GLU A 20 4.72 -9.36 5.21
N PHE A 21 5.68 -10.27 5.37
CA PHE A 21 5.59 -11.62 4.83
C PHE A 21 5.73 -12.63 5.96
N ASP A 22 4.71 -13.45 6.17
CA ASP A 22 4.65 -14.43 7.26
C ASP A 22 5.21 -15.82 6.86
N GLY A 23 5.81 -15.94 5.68
CA GLY A 23 6.27 -17.19 5.09
C GLY A 23 5.31 -17.78 4.07
N GLU A 24 4.07 -17.36 4.06
CA GLU A 24 3.01 -17.83 3.17
C GLU A 24 2.33 -16.66 2.43
N ARG A 25 2.02 -15.59 3.14
CA ARG A 25 1.27 -14.44 2.62
C ARG A 25 2.08 -13.17 2.71
N LEU A 26 1.97 -12.38 1.65
CA LEU A 26 2.43 -11.00 1.64
C LEU A 26 1.23 -10.09 1.91
N THR A 27 1.34 -9.24 2.93
CA THR A 27 0.31 -8.26 3.31
C THR A 27 0.91 -6.88 3.36
N GLY A 28 0.26 -5.92 2.71
CA GLY A 28 0.62 -4.52 2.79
C GLY A 28 -0.30 -3.76 3.75
N TRP A 29 0.24 -2.74 4.39
CA TRP A 29 -0.48 -1.89 5.33
C TRP A 29 -0.25 -0.43 4.99
N VAL A 30 -1.30 0.36 4.96
CA VAL A 30 -1.23 1.81 4.71
C VAL A 30 -1.95 2.54 5.83
N ALA A 31 -1.24 3.43 6.50
CA ALA A 31 -1.87 4.40 7.40
C ALA A 31 -2.40 5.57 6.55
N THR A 32 -3.68 5.85 6.65
CA THR A 32 -4.32 6.88 5.82
C THR A 32 -5.69 7.27 6.37
N SER A 33 -6.16 8.48 6.06
CA SER A 33 -7.45 8.94 6.53
C SER A 33 -8.63 8.24 5.82
N PRO A 34 -9.58 7.67 6.59
CA PRO A 34 -10.82 7.13 6.04
C PRO A 34 -11.75 8.20 5.45
N GLY A 35 -11.57 9.47 5.82
CA GLY A 35 -12.31 10.60 5.25
C GLY A 35 -11.72 11.17 3.96
N SER A 36 -10.67 10.59 3.41
CA SER A 36 -10.02 11.08 2.20
C SER A 36 -10.74 10.65 0.91
N PRO A 37 -10.57 11.37 -0.22
CA PRO A 37 -11.23 11.04 -1.49
C PRO A 37 -11.03 9.60 -1.95
N LYS A 38 -9.87 8.97 -1.62
CA LYS A 38 -9.63 7.57 -1.95
C LYS A 38 -10.58 6.60 -1.25
N ALA A 39 -11.16 6.97 -0.10
CA ALA A 39 -12.13 6.12 0.58
C ALA A 39 -13.41 5.94 -0.26
N THR A 40 -13.84 7.00 -0.94
CA THR A 40 -14.96 6.93 -1.90
C THR A 40 -14.61 6.05 -3.10
N ASP A 41 -13.38 6.21 -3.64
CA ASP A 41 -12.91 5.37 -4.74
C ASP A 41 -12.92 3.88 -4.33
N LEU A 42 -12.37 3.56 -3.14
CA LEU A 42 -12.25 2.20 -2.64
C LEU A 42 -13.59 1.56 -2.22
N ALA A 43 -14.57 2.36 -1.85
CA ALA A 43 -15.92 1.88 -1.60
C ALA A 43 -16.61 1.43 -2.90
N HIS A 44 -16.25 2.04 -4.02
CA HIS A 44 -16.74 1.69 -5.36
C HIS A 44 -15.91 0.57 -5.99
N GLU A 45 -14.58 0.69 -5.98
CA GLU A 45 -13.63 -0.27 -6.54
C GLU A 45 -12.51 -0.54 -5.53
N PRO A 46 -12.54 -1.68 -4.81
CA PRO A 46 -11.58 -1.96 -3.74
C PRO A 46 -10.20 -2.39 -4.25
N ARG A 47 -10.01 -2.51 -5.55
CA ARG A 47 -8.72 -2.87 -6.13
C ARG A 47 -7.85 -1.63 -6.34
N VAL A 48 -6.56 -1.82 -6.12
CA VAL A 48 -5.54 -0.79 -6.31
C VAL A 48 -4.36 -1.36 -7.09
N SER A 49 -3.63 -0.48 -7.75
CA SER A 49 -2.32 -0.80 -8.32
C SER A 49 -1.27 0.09 -7.68
N LEU A 50 -0.16 -0.55 -7.27
CA LEU A 50 1.00 0.13 -6.70
C LEU A 50 2.20 -0.13 -7.61
N THR A 51 3.04 0.89 -7.80
CA THR A 51 4.30 0.74 -8.51
C THR A 51 5.42 1.30 -7.67
N TYR A 52 6.46 0.50 -7.53
CA TYR A 52 7.75 0.88 -6.96
C TYR A 52 8.78 0.99 -8.07
N TRP A 53 9.67 1.93 -7.92
CA TRP A 53 10.78 2.15 -8.84
C TRP A 53 12.05 2.45 -8.05
N SER A 54 13.07 1.65 -8.26
CA SER A 54 14.38 1.82 -7.61
C SER A 54 15.32 2.71 -8.43
N PRO A 55 16.39 3.25 -7.81
CA PRO A 55 17.43 3.97 -8.55
C PRO A 55 18.11 3.15 -9.66
N ASP A 56 18.12 1.82 -9.53
CA ASP A 56 18.68 0.90 -10.54
C ASP A 56 17.67 0.54 -11.65
N HIS A 57 16.55 1.28 -11.69
CA HIS A 57 15.45 1.08 -12.63
C HIS A 57 14.69 -0.24 -12.50
N ASP A 58 14.88 -0.99 -11.41
CA ASP A 58 13.99 -2.10 -11.09
C ASP A 58 12.59 -1.56 -10.82
N THR A 59 11.58 -2.20 -11.34
CA THR A 59 10.19 -1.87 -11.03
C THR A 59 9.47 -3.05 -10.43
N CYS A 60 8.64 -2.79 -9.44
CA CYS A 60 7.71 -3.78 -8.89
C CYS A 60 6.29 -3.19 -8.95
N THR A 61 5.40 -3.88 -9.63
CA THR A 61 3.98 -3.54 -9.63
C THR A 61 3.21 -4.59 -8.84
N ALA A 62 2.41 -4.12 -7.88
CA ALA A 62 1.50 -4.95 -7.10
C ALA A 62 0.05 -4.52 -7.38
N GLU A 63 -0.78 -5.47 -7.81
CA GLU A 63 -2.22 -5.30 -7.87
C GLU A 63 -2.84 -5.98 -6.65
N CYS A 64 -3.60 -5.22 -5.86
CA CYS A 64 -4.11 -5.67 -4.56
C CYS A 64 -5.61 -5.42 -4.44
N THR A 65 -6.28 -6.27 -3.68
CA THR A 65 -7.55 -5.92 -3.05
C THR A 65 -7.28 -5.20 -1.74
N THR A 66 -8.17 -4.30 -1.35
CA THR A 66 -8.04 -3.53 -0.12
C THR A 66 -9.19 -3.79 0.84
N ALA A 67 -8.92 -3.65 2.13
CA ALA A 67 -9.94 -3.64 3.18
C ALA A 67 -9.54 -2.67 4.29
N TRP A 68 -10.51 -1.90 4.79
CA TRP A 68 -10.31 -1.06 5.97
C TRP A 68 -10.35 -1.92 7.24
N GLU A 69 -9.41 -1.69 8.13
CA GLU A 69 -9.39 -2.28 9.47
C GLU A 69 -10.06 -1.33 10.46
N HIS A 70 -11.23 -1.74 10.96
CA HIS A 70 -12.07 -0.88 11.81
C HIS A 70 -11.93 -1.17 13.30
N GLY A 71 -11.40 -2.35 13.67
CA GLY A 71 -11.27 -2.74 15.08
C GLY A 71 -10.21 -1.91 15.81
N ALA A 72 -10.46 -1.62 17.09
CA ALA A 72 -9.52 -0.85 17.91
C ALA A 72 -8.14 -1.53 17.99
N ASP A 73 -8.11 -2.85 18.15
CA ASP A 73 -6.85 -3.62 18.20
C ASP A 73 -6.08 -3.58 16.88
N GLN A 74 -6.78 -3.67 15.74
CA GLN A 74 -6.17 -3.57 14.42
C GLN A 74 -5.61 -2.17 14.16
N ARG A 75 -6.32 -1.12 14.58
CA ARG A 75 -5.86 0.26 14.47
C ARG A 75 -4.64 0.51 15.35
N ALA A 76 -4.67 0.02 16.60
CA ALA A 76 -3.53 0.12 17.51
C ALA A 76 -2.30 -0.67 17.00
N ALA A 77 -2.52 -1.87 16.46
CA ALA A 77 -1.46 -2.65 15.82
C ALA A 77 -0.89 -1.92 14.58
N GLY A 78 -1.77 -1.33 13.77
CA GLY A 78 -1.38 -0.51 12.62
C GLY A 78 -0.54 0.70 13.03
N TRP A 79 -0.93 1.42 14.07
CA TRP A 79 -0.16 2.55 14.61
C TRP A 79 1.26 2.14 14.97
N ARG A 80 1.41 1.08 15.78
CA ARG A 80 2.73 0.55 16.17
C ARG A 80 3.54 0.10 14.96
N ARG A 81 2.91 -0.52 13.97
CA ARG A 81 3.60 -0.98 12.75
C ARG A 81 4.32 0.14 12.03
N PHE A 82 3.73 1.34 11.96
CA PHE A 82 4.39 2.50 11.36
C PHE A 82 5.40 3.14 12.28
N ALA A 83 5.12 3.22 13.60
CA ALA A 83 6.05 3.77 14.57
C ALA A 83 7.33 2.92 14.71
N ASP A 84 7.20 1.59 14.65
CA ASP A 84 8.30 0.64 14.85
C ASP A 84 9.05 0.27 13.56
N ALA A 85 8.47 0.59 12.38
CA ALA A 85 9.11 0.27 11.11
C ALA A 85 10.41 1.05 10.94
N PRO A 86 11.45 0.46 10.31
CA PRO A 86 12.70 1.16 10.07
C PRO A 86 12.53 2.30 9.04
N ALA A 87 13.36 3.32 9.18
CA ALA A 87 13.47 4.37 8.16
C ALA A 87 13.91 3.73 6.80
N PRO A 88 13.48 4.26 5.67
CA PRO A 88 12.68 5.47 5.46
C PRO A 88 11.16 5.24 5.48
N VAL A 89 10.70 4.00 5.67
CA VAL A 89 9.28 3.64 5.60
C VAL A 89 8.54 3.96 6.89
N GLY A 90 9.17 3.69 8.04
CA GLY A 90 8.60 3.98 9.36
C GLY A 90 8.62 5.46 9.70
N TYR A 91 7.62 5.89 10.45
CA TYR A 91 7.51 7.23 11.00
C TYR A 91 6.57 7.22 12.20
N GLU A 92 6.75 8.18 13.11
CA GLU A 92 5.82 8.37 14.21
C GLU A 92 4.48 8.93 13.68
N PRO A 93 3.37 8.18 13.75
CA PRO A 93 2.11 8.63 13.14
C PRO A 93 1.59 9.97 13.67
N SER A 94 1.93 10.32 14.92
CA SER A 94 1.51 11.59 15.55
C SER A 94 2.07 12.85 14.87
N ILE A 95 3.04 12.72 13.96
CA ILE A 95 3.52 13.86 13.15
C ILE A 95 2.48 14.30 12.10
N ILE A 96 1.52 13.45 11.80
CA ILE A 96 0.46 13.78 10.84
C ILE A 96 -0.63 14.59 11.57
N PRO A 97 -0.97 15.79 11.09
CA PRO A 97 -1.99 16.60 11.71
C PRO A 97 -3.33 15.86 11.87
N GLY A 98 -3.87 15.88 13.10
CA GLY A 98 -5.11 15.20 13.44
C GLY A 98 -4.96 13.74 13.88
N TRP A 99 -3.77 13.15 13.76
CA TRP A 99 -3.49 11.81 14.28
C TRP A 99 -2.83 11.92 15.66
N THR A 100 -3.63 11.97 16.70
CA THR A 100 -3.14 12.09 18.08
C THR A 100 -3.04 10.76 18.81
N SER A 101 -3.74 9.76 18.31
CA SER A 101 -3.74 8.38 18.83
C SER A 101 -4.30 7.42 17.78
N PRO A 102 -4.18 6.10 17.99
CA PRO A 102 -4.84 5.10 17.14
C PRO A 102 -6.36 5.28 17.04
N ASP A 103 -6.99 5.92 18.04
CA ASP A 103 -8.43 6.13 18.09
C ASP A 103 -8.89 7.41 17.39
N SER A 104 -7.97 8.22 16.85
CA SER A 104 -8.30 9.44 16.11
C SER A 104 -9.21 9.12 14.92
N GLU A 105 -10.30 9.84 14.72
CA GLU A 105 -11.25 9.62 13.61
C GLU A 105 -10.60 9.72 12.24
N SER A 106 -9.60 10.60 12.10
CA SER A 106 -8.84 10.79 10.88
C SER A 106 -7.75 9.74 10.63
N PHE A 107 -7.44 8.89 11.63
CA PHE A 107 -6.51 7.78 11.48
C PHE A 107 -7.23 6.50 11.07
N GLY A 108 -6.77 5.87 10.02
CA GLY A 108 -7.27 4.57 9.56
C GLY A 108 -6.15 3.71 9.01
N ILE A 109 -6.38 2.40 9.02
CA ILE A 109 -5.49 1.40 8.45
C ILE A 109 -6.19 0.72 7.29
N LEU A 110 -5.54 0.74 6.15
CA LEU A 110 -5.95 0.03 4.95
C LEU A 110 -5.03 -1.16 4.75
N ARG A 111 -5.61 -2.36 4.69
CA ARG A 111 -4.90 -3.61 4.38
C ARG A 111 -4.89 -3.84 2.87
N LEU A 112 -3.75 -4.28 2.36
CA LEU A 112 -3.53 -4.61 0.95
C LEU A 112 -3.23 -6.11 0.83
N GLU A 113 -4.01 -6.81 0.02
CA GLU A 113 -3.78 -8.23 -0.31
C GLU A 113 -3.41 -8.34 -1.79
N PRO A 114 -2.15 -8.61 -2.13
CA PRO A 114 -1.75 -8.80 -3.50
C PRO A 114 -2.44 -10.01 -4.13
N PHE A 115 -2.93 -9.83 -5.35
CA PHE A 115 -3.40 -10.92 -6.20
C PHE A 115 -2.58 -11.06 -7.49
N ARG A 116 -1.76 -10.05 -7.80
CA ARG A 116 -0.78 -10.10 -8.89
C ARG A 116 0.43 -9.26 -8.56
N LEU A 117 1.62 -9.82 -8.81
CA LEU A 117 2.89 -9.12 -8.71
C LEU A 117 3.64 -9.25 -10.03
N ARG A 118 4.35 -8.20 -10.38
CA ARG A 118 5.25 -8.18 -11.53
C ARG A 118 6.52 -7.41 -11.17
N VAL A 119 7.66 -8.05 -11.33
CA VAL A 119 8.96 -7.42 -11.13
C VAL A 119 9.71 -7.43 -12.45
N MET A 120 10.11 -6.25 -12.89
CA MET A 120 10.92 -6.04 -14.08
C MET A 120 12.27 -5.48 -13.65
N PRO A 121 13.36 -6.26 -13.80
CA PRO A 121 14.71 -5.77 -13.55
C PRO A 121 15.07 -4.59 -14.46
N GLY A 122 15.76 -3.61 -13.92
CA GLY A 122 16.25 -2.47 -14.70
C GLY A 122 17.17 -2.89 -15.84
N SER A 123 17.96 -3.97 -15.66
CA SER A 123 18.78 -4.56 -16.69
C SER A 123 17.97 -5.04 -17.90
N LEU A 124 16.74 -5.54 -17.69
CA LEU A 124 15.85 -5.94 -18.79
C LEU A 124 15.41 -4.71 -19.59
N MET A 125 15.05 -3.62 -18.91
CA MET A 125 14.64 -2.37 -19.56
C MET A 125 15.79 -1.67 -20.29
N MET A 126 16.97 -1.63 -19.67
CA MET A 126 18.12 -0.86 -20.17
C MET A 126 18.97 -1.62 -21.19
N ALA A 127 19.07 -2.96 -21.06
CA ALA A 127 19.99 -3.77 -21.85
C ALA A 127 19.35 -5.03 -22.45
N GLY A 128 18.07 -5.28 -22.23
CA GLY A 128 17.40 -6.50 -22.68
C GLY A 128 17.87 -7.77 -21.97
N VAL A 129 18.50 -7.66 -20.79
CA VAL A 129 19.08 -8.77 -20.03
C VAL A 129 18.29 -9.00 -18.76
N GLY A 130 17.87 -10.26 -18.53
CA GLY A 130 17.10 -10.68 -17.37
C GLY A 130 15.72 -11.19 -17.76
N GLU A 131 14.91 -11.50 -16.75
CA GLU A 131 13.56 -12.03 -16.92
C GLU A 131 12.52 -11.17 -16.19
N LEU A 132 11.35 -11.05 -16.79
CA LEU A 132 10.18 -10.45 -16.15
C LEU A 132 9.52 -11.48 -15.23
N LEU A 133 9.65 -11.28 -13.92
CA LEU A 133 9.04 -12.14 -12.92
C LEU A 133 7.57 -11.81 -12.77
N ARG A 134 6.73 -12.84 -12.68
CA ARG A 134 5.28 -12.71 -12.49
C ARG A 134 4.78 -13.69 -11.45
N TRP A 135 3.93 -13.22 -10.59
CA TRP A 135 3.17 -14.05 -9.66
C TRP A 135 1.70 -13.65 -9.71
N LYS A 136 0.83 -14.63 -9.61
CA LYS A 136 -0.62 -14.45 -9.51
C LYS A 136 -1.16 -15.41 -8.46
N LYS A 137 -2.03 -14.89 -7.61
CA LYS A 137 -2.75 -15.70 -6.62
C LYS A 137 -3.59 -16.75 -7.37
N ALA A 138 -3.52 -17.99 -6.89
CA ALA A 138 -4.32 -19.10 -7.39
C ALA A 138 -5.82 -18.87 -7.15
#